data_d07e97e7f95fe48630097ad775f321c0
#
_entry.id   d07e97e7f95fe48630097ad775f321c0
#
_cell.length_a   1.000
_cell.length_b   1.000
_cell.length_c   1.000
_cell.angle_alpha   90.00
_cell.angle_beta   90.00
_cell.angle_gamma   90.00
#
_symmetry.space_group_name_H-M   'P 1'
#
loop_
_entity.id
_entity.type
_entity.pdbx_description
1 polymer ?
#
loop_
_entity_poly.entity_id
_entity_poly.type
_entity_poly.pdbx_seq_one_letter_code
_entity_poly.pdbx_strand_id
1 'polypeptide(L)'
;MKNSGYGQSHAKLIFIGEHSVVYGQPAIALPLASIKTTVTLSRQSGPATIESRYFTGRLSELPAPMAGIGQLIHQLQVHFHDDGNWAMLITSQIPAERGMGSSAAAAIAIIRAFFDLYDAPLSRPELLKWADIEEQVTHRSPSGLDAAMTSADRPLWFVRGQAGVPIDLDLDAVLVIADSGVHGATKEAIAAVKQELTLHPTTAKEALVDLGQLAEQTKHFLATNQPNALGAVLDKAQINLATLNVSDPTLDRLIATAKAHGALGAKLTGGGRGGCFFALAADLSQAHHLAQALQTAGATQTWLQPLKASALSTD
;
A
#
# COMPACT_ATOMS: atom_id res chain seq x y z
N MET A 1 -19.49 -5.21 26.57
CA MET A 1 -18.01 -5.17 26.40
C MET A 1 -17.49 -6.60 26.32
N LYS A 2 -16.64 -6.90 25.34
CA LYS A 2 -15.99 -8.19 25.19
C LYS A 2 -14.71 -8.28 26.04
N ASN A 3 -14.18 -9.49 26.25
CA ASN A 3 -12.88 -9.68 26.89
C ASN A 3 -11.71 -9.43 25.94
N SER A 4 -11.97 -9.50 24.64
CA SER A 4 -11.01 -9.22 23.59
C SER A 4 -11.69 -8.57 22.39
N GLY A 5 -10.94 -7.75 21.65
CA GLY A 5 -11.33 -7.17 20.39
C GLY A 5 -10.35 -7.55 19.30
N TYR A 6 -10.84 -7.73 18.08
CA TYR A 6 -10.06 -8.10 16.92
C TYR A 6 -10.28 -7.09 15.79
N GLY A 7 -9.18 -6.71 15.13
CA GLY A 7 -9.24 -5.89 13.94
C GLY A 7 -8.24 -6.36 12.88
N GLN A 8 -8.64 -6.29 11.63
CA GLN A 8 -7.82 -6.68 10.48
C GLN A 8 -7.83 -5.59 9.43
N SER A 9 -6.73 -5.46 8.74
CA SER A 9 -6.51 -4.60 7.59
C SER A 9 -5.57 -5.31 6.62
N HIS A 10 -5.28 -4.70 5.49
CA HIS A 10 -4.37 -5.26 4.48
C HIS A 10 -3.47 -4.17 3.90
N ALA A 11 -2.45 -4.59 3.14
CA ALA A 11 -1.59 -3.69 2.39
C ALA A 11 -2.34 -3.05 1.21
N LYS A 12 -1.73 -2.04 0.63
CA LYS A 12 -2.14 -1.42 -0.65
C LYS A 12 -0.97 -1.33 -1.60
N LEU A 13 -1.28 -1.16 -2.85
CA LEU A 13 -0.31 -0.94 -3.93
C LEU A 13 -0.81 0.19 -4.83
N ILE A 14 0.06 1.11 -5.23
CA ILE A 14 -0.23 1.95 -6.39
C ILE A 14 0.08 1.11 -7.62
N PHE A 15 -0.96 0.78 -8.38
CA PHE A 15 -0.83 -0.06 -9.56
C PHE A 15 -0.28 0.72 -10.75
N ILE A 16 -0.78 1.95 -10.91
CA ILE A 16 -0.31 2.90 -11.93
C ILE A 16 -0.69 4.33 -11.52
N GLY A 17 0.07 5.31 -11.99
CA GLY A 17 -0.17 6.73 -11.73
C GLY A 17 0.71 7.32 -10.65
N GLU A 18 1.78 6.59 -10.23
CA GLU A 18 2.81 7.11 -9.34
C GLU A 18 3.36 8.43 -9.89
N HIS A 19 3.58 9.39 -9.02
CA HIS A 19 4.03 10.76 -9.31
C HIS A 19 3.08 11.56 -10.21
N SER A 20 2.56 11.00 -11.31
CA SER A 20 1.68 11.72 -12.23
C SER A 20 0.36 12.17 -11.59
N VAL A 21 -0.14 11.44 -10.59
CA VAL A 21 -1.35 11.79 -9.83
C VAL A 21 -1.23 13.15 -9.10
N VAL A 22 -0.04 13.53 -8.68
CA VAL A 22 0.22 14.84 -8.04
C VAL A 22 0.06 15.99 -9.05
N TYR A 23 0.22 15.68 -10.33
CA TYR A 23 0.09 16.61 -11.46
C TYR A 23 -1.27 16.49 -12.16
N GLY A 24 -2.28 15.93 -11.49
CA GLY A 24 -3.66 15.89 -11.96
C GLY A 24 -3.99 14.71 -12.89
N GLN A 25 -3.05 13.81 -13.12
CA GLN A 25 -3.32 12.59 -13.87
C GLN A 25 -4.03 11.55 -12.99
N PRO A 26 -4.80 10.62 -13.58
CA PRO A 26 -5.43 9.55 -12.82
C PRO A 26 -4.41 8.51 -12.31
N ALA A 27 -4.80 7.82 -11.24
CA ALA A 27 -4.08 6.68 -10.69
C ALA A 27 -5.04 5.53 -10.36
N ILE A 28 -4.52 4.32 -10.33
CA ILE A 28 -5.21 3.14 -9.80
C ILE A 28 -4.43 2.62 -8.60
N ALA A 29 -5.13 2.40 -7.50
CA ALA A 29 -4.60 1.74 -6.34
C ALA A 29 -5.35 0.42 -6.09
N LEU A 30 -4.63 -0.62 -5.66
CA LEU A 30 -5.17 -1.94 -5.37
C LEU A 30 -5.07 -2.25 -3.87
N PRO A 31 -6.12 -2.84 -3.27
CA PRO A 31 -6.00 -3.52 -1.99
C PRO A 31 -5.22 -4.83 -2.18
N LEU A 32 -4.36 -5.16 -1.25
CA LEU A 32 -3.59 -6.41 -1.24
C LEU A 32 -4.10 -7.31 -0.11
N ALA A 33 -5.27 -7.92 -0.31
CA ALA A 33 -5.97 -8.70 0.71
C ALA A 33 -5.17 -9.90 1.24
N SER A 34 -4.20 -10.40 0.45
CA SER A 34 -3.30 -11.48 0.86
C SER A 34 -2.21 -11.05 1.87
N ILE A 35 -1.97 -9.74 2.03
CA ILE A 35 -0.89 -9.18 2.88
C ILE A 35 -1.53 -8.41 4.03
N LYS A 36 -1.62 -9.04 5.20
CA LYS A 36 -2.47 -8.58 6.29
C LYS A 36 -1.70 -7.91 7.42
N THR A 37 -2.42 -7.02 8.11
CA THR A 37 -2.12 -6.56 9.47
C THR A 37 -3.30 -6.91 10.36
N THR A 38 -3.04 -7.53 11.50
CA THR A 38 -4.04 -7.88 12.49
C THR A 38 -3.70 -7.27 13.84
N VAL A 39 -4.72 -6.89 14.58
CA VAL A 39 -4.61 -6.37 15.95
C VAL A 39 -5.55 -7.18 16.83
N THR A 40 -5.00 -7.66 17.94
CA THR A 40 -5.79 -8.27 19.02
C THR A 40 -5.60 -7.41 20.26
N LEU A 41 -6.72 -6.94 20.82
CA LEU A 41 -6.80 -6.30 22.14
C LEU A 41 -7.31 -7.33 23.13
N SER A 42 -6.62 -7.51 24.25
CA SER A 42 -7.05 -8.41 25.32
C SER A 42 -7.06 -7.66 26.64
N ARG A 43 -8.16 -7.72 27.39
CA ARG A 43 -8.24 -7.14 28.74
C ARG A 43 -7.19 -7.78 29.64
N GLN A 44 -6.52 -6.96 30.45
CA GLN A 44 -5.54 -7.42 31.43
C GLN A 44 -5.62 -6.59 32.72
N SER A 45 -4.99 -7.04 33.77
CA SER A 45 -4.72 -6.25 34.96
C SER A 45 -3.41 -5.48 34.78
N GLY A 46 -3.48 -4.15 34.79
CA GLY A 46 -2.29 -3.28 34.63
C GLY A 46 -2.37 -2.34 33.44
N PRO A 47 -1.37 -1.51 33.22
CA PRO A 47 -1.35 -0.48 32.19
C PRO A 47 -1.36 -1.07 30.78
N ALA A 48 -1.83 -0.28 29.81
CA ALA A 48 -1.82 -0.63 28.39
C ALA A 48 -0.42 -0.97 27.90
N THR A 49 -0.30 -2.10 27.21
CA THR A 49 0.92 -2.57 26.58
C THR A 49 0.70 -2.83 25.09
N ILE A 50 1.77 -2.67 24.30
CA ILE A 50 1.78 -2.95 22.87
C ILE A 50 2.94 -3.90 22.60
N GLU A 51 2.65 -4.94 21.83
CA GLU A 51 3.63 -5.83 21.25
C GLU A 51 3.49 -5.83 19.73
N SER A 52 4.59 -5.53 19.04
CA SER A 52 4.67 -5.51 17.58
C SER A 52 6.10 -5.83 17.12
N ARG A 53 6.28 -6.01 15.81
CA ARG A 53 7.62 -6.17 15.22
C ARG A 53 8.55 -4.97 15.49
N TYR A 54 8.00 -3.77 15.73
CA TYR A 54 8.78 -2.52 15.83
C TYR A 54 8.86 -1.95 17.24
N PHE A 55 8.01 -2.44 18.16
CA PHE A 55 7.98 -1.96 19.53
C PHE A 55 7.33 -2.99 20.46
N THR A 56 7.90 -3.17 21.64
CA THR A 56 7.33 -3.95 22.75
C THR A 56 7.53 -3.16 24.04
N GLY A 57 6.43 -2.80 24.71
CA GLY A 57 6.49 -2.00 25.92
C GLY A 57 5.15 -1.39 26.31
N ARG A 58 5.16 -0.43 27.22
CA ARG A 58 3.95 0.31 27.63
C ARG A 58 3.53 1.32 26.58
N LEU A 59 2.24 1.58 26.46
CA LEU A 59 1.72 2.62 25.57
C LEU A 59 2.37 4.00 25.82
N SER A 60 2.66 4.33 27.09
CA SER A 60 3.32 5.59 27.48
C SER A 60 4.80 5.71 27.00
N GLU A 61 5.39 4.62 26.53
CA GLU A 61 6.78 4.53 26.11
C GLU A 61 6.92 4.45 24.58
N LEU A 62 5.81 4.67 23.84
CA LEU A 62 5.84 4.63 22.37
C LEU A 62 6.89 5.60 21.80
N PRO A 63 7.74 5.15 20.86
CA PRO A 63 8.76 5.98 20.25
C PRO A 63 8.15 7.02 19.28
N ALA A 64 8.86 8.13 19.09
CA ALA A 64 8.41 9.25 18.26
C ALA A 64 7.91 8.86 16.84
N PRO A 65 8.50 7.88 16.13
CA PRO A 65 7.97 7.44 14.83
C PRO A 65 6.57 6.83 14.90
N MET A 66 6.10 6.40 16.08
CA MET A 66 4.77 5.85 16.31
C MET A 66 3.80 6.88 16.94
N ALA A 67 4.14 8.16 16.97
CA ALA A 67 3.34 9.22 17.60
C ALA A 67 1.90 9.27 17.03
N GLY A 68 1.71 9.06 15.72
CA GLY A 68 0.39 9.03 15.09
C GLY A 68 -0.49 7.89 15.62
N ILE A 69 0.08 6.71 15.78
CA ILE A 69 -0.59 5.55 16.41
C ILE A 69 -0.92 5.85 17.88
N GLY A 70 0.02 6.45 18.62
CA GLY A 70 -0.21 6.86 20.01
C GLY A 70 -1.38 7.86 20.15
N GLN A 71 -1.42 8.86 19.28
CA GLN A 71 -2.50 9.85 19.22
C GLN A 71 -3.86 9.20 18.92
N LEU A 72 -3.90 8.32 17.92
CA LEU A 72 -5.10 7.56 17.55
C LEU A 72 -5.62 6.73 18.75
N ILE A 73 -4.75 5.95 19.40
CA ILE A 73 -5.11 5.13 20.54
C ILE A 73 -5.66 6.01 21.68
N HIS A 74 -5.00 7.12 21.98
CA HIS A 74 -5.47 8.05 23.01
C HIS A 74 -6.88 8.57 22.71
N GLN A 75 -7.17 8.97 21.48
CA GLN A 75 -8.51 9.44 21.09
C GLN A 75 -9.56 8.32 21.18
N LEU A 76 -9.20 7.07 20.82
CA LEU A 76 -10.09 5.92 20.97
C LEU A 76 -10.38 5.62 22.46
N GLN A 77 -9.37 5.71 23.34
CA GLN A 77 -9.56 5.57 24.78
C GLN A 77 -10.52 6.63 25.33
N VAL A 78 -10.35 7.90 24.94
CA VAL A 78 -11.27 8.98 25.35
C VAL A 78 -12.69 8.70 24.85
N HIS A 79 -12.85 8.29 23.59
CA HIS A 79 -14.17 8.01 22.99
C HIS A 79 -14.91 6.88 23.71
N PHE A 80 -14.22 5.81 24.07
CA PHE A 80 -14.82 4.65 24.72
C PHE A 80 -14.79 4.72 26.25
N HIS A 81 -14.29 5.80 26.85
CA HIS A 81 -14.04 5.89 28.30
C HIS A 81 -13.21 4.70 28.81
N ASP A 82 -12.15 4.36 28.07
CA ASP A 82 -11.31 3.18 28.30
C ASP A 82 -10.23 3.47 29.35
N ASP A 83 -10.15 2.65 30.37
CA ASP A 83 -9.18 2.80 31.47
C ASP A 83 -7.74 2.39 31.10
N GLY A 84 -7.52 1.92 29.88
CA GLY A 84 -6.19 1.50 29.41
C GLY A 84 -5.69 0.20 30.02
N ASN A 85 -6.57 -0.69 30.44
CA ASN A 85 -6.24 -1.99 31.02
C ASN A 85 -6.33 -3.11 29.97
N TRP A 86 -5.41 -3.11 29.02
CA TRP A 86 -5.37 -4.08 27.92
C TRP A 86 -3.93 -4.31 27.39
N ALA A 87 -3.74 -5.47 26.77
CA ALA A 87 -2.57 -5.79 25.93
C ALA A 87 -2.98 -5.77 24.47
N MET A 88 -2.20 -5.09 23.63
CA MET A 88 -2.36 -5.04 22.19
C MET A 88 -1.26 -5.82 21.51
N LEU A 89 -1.62 -6.82 20.71
CA LEU A 89 -0.72 -7.53 19.81
C LEU A 89 -0.98 -7.08 18.38
N ILE A 90 0.03 -6.52 17.72
CA ILE A 90 0.00 -6.13 16.30
C ILE A 90 0.87 -7.09 15.50
N THR A 91 0.26 -7.89 14.65
CA THR A 91 0.98 -8.77 13.71
C THR A 91 0.82 -8.24 12.30
N SER A 92 1.92 -7.91 11.63
CA SER A 92 1.90 -7.35 10.30
C SER A 92 2.85 -8.08 9.35
N GLN A 93 2.35 -8.43 8.16
CA GLN A 93 3.14 -8.92 7.02
C GLN A 93 3.67 -7.76 6.16
N ILE A 94 3.22 -6.53 6.43
CA ILE A 94 3.56 -5.34 5.65
C ILE A 94 4.88 -4.76 6.16
N PRO A 95 5.91 -4.63 5.30
CA PRO A 95 7.15 -3.97 5.69
C PRO A 95 6.92 -2.47 5.88
N ALA A 96 7.56 -1.90 6.92
CA ALA A 96 7.51 -0.45 7.11
C ALA A 96 8.30 0.29 6.01
N GLU A 97 7.85 1.49 5.68
CA GLU A 97 8.55 2.43 4.78
C GLU A 97 8.81 1.87 3.36
N ARG A 98 7.92 1.00 2.86
CA ARG A 98 8.00 0.41 1.51
C ARG A 98 6.89 0.88 0.56
N GLY A 99 6.10 1.89 0.95
CA GLY A 99 5.02 2.42 0.12
C GLY A 99 3.75 1.55 0.09
N MET A 100 3.68 0.52 0.93
CA MET A 100 2.55 -0.44 0.97
C MET A 100 1.46 -0.07 1.98
N GLY A 101 1.49 1.12 2.58
CA GLY A 101 0.46 1.61 3.51
C GLY A 101 0.54 0.99 4.91
N SER A 102 1.73 0.65 5.41
CA SER A 102 1.92 -0.04 6.70
C SER A 102 1.31 0.71 7.89
N SER A 103 1.51 2.03 7.98
CA SER A 103 0.98 2.88 9.05
C SER A 103 -0.55 2.92 9.00
N ALA A 104 -1.13 3.23 7.86
CA ALA A 104 -2.56 3.26 7.65
C ALA A 104 -3.21 1.89 7.93
N ALA A 105 -2.58 0.79 7.51
CA ALA A 105 -3.06 -0.55 7.80
C ALA A 105 -3.08 -0.85 9.30
N ALA A 106 -2.04 -0.44 10.05
CA ALA A 106 -2.03 -0.57 11.50
C ALA A 106 -3.14 0.27 12.14
N ALA A 107 -3.31 1.53 11.71
CA ALA A 107 -4.37 2.40 12.21
C ALA A 107 -5.77 1.80 11.99
N ILE A 108 -6.07 1.35 10.76
CA ILE A 108 -7.36 0.69 10.44
C ILE A 108 -7.60 -0.54 11.32
N ALA A 109 -6.58 -1.41 11.48
CA ALA A 109 -6.72 -2.61 12.30
C ALA A 109 -6.92 -2.27 13.79
N ILE A 110 -6.23 -1.25 14.32
CA ILE A 110 -6.40 -0.75 15.69
C ILE A 110 -7.82 -0.23 15.91
N ILE A 111 -8.32 0.62 15.01
CA ILE A 111 -9.68 1.17 15.11
C ILE A 111 -10.70 0.03 15.15
N ARG A 112 -10.62 -0.92 14.22
CA ARG A 112 -11.52 -2.09 14.18
C ARG A 112 -11.45 -2.90 15.47
N ALA A 113 -10.25 -3.11 16.03
CA ALA A 113 -10.09 -3.85 17.28
C ALA A 113 -10.74 -3.15 18.48
N PHE A 114 -10.65 -1.82 18.58
CA PHE A 114 -11.34 -1.06 19.63
C PHE A 114 -12.86 -1.14 19.47
N PHE A 115 -13.39 -0.89 18.28
CA PHE A 115 -14.83 -0.96 18.03
C PHE A 115 -15.38 -2.38 18.28
N ASP A 116 -14.62 -3.44 17.94
CA ASP A 116 -14.99 -4.82 18.26
C ASP A 116 -14.95 -5.10 19.76
N LEU A 117 -13.94 -4.61 20.51
CA LEU A 117 -13.84 -4.76 21.96
C LEU A 117 -15.05 -4.16 22.69
N TYR A 118 -15.54 -3.02 22.21
CA TYR A 118 -16.68 -2.31 22.78
C TYR A 118 -18.02 -2.72 22.20
N ASP A 119 -18.05 -3.66 21.26
CA ASP A 119 -19.25 -4.10 20.53
C ASP A 119 -20.01 -2.92 19.90
N ALA A 120 -19.24 -1.95 19.38
CA ALA A 120 -19.75 -0.73 18.77
C ALA A 120 -19.82 -0.86 17.24
N PRO A 121 -20.89 -0.31 16.60
CA PRO A 121 -20.96 -0.28 15.14
C PRO A 121 -19.90 0.67 14.58
N LEU A 122 -19.30 0.29 13.46
CA LEU A 122 -18.28 1.09 12.76
C LEU A 122 -18.64 1.21 11.28
N SER A 123 -19.13 2.36 10.87
CA SER A 123 -19.35 2.63 9.46
C SER A 123 -18.04 2.98 8.72
N ARG A 124 -17.97 2.73 7.41
CA ARG A 124 -16.79 3.09 6.61
C ARG A 124 -16.44 4.59 6.68
N PRO A 125 -17.38 5.54 6.57
CA PRO A 125 -17.06 6.97 6.74
C PRO A 125 -16.46 7.30 8.11
N GLU A 126 -16.94 6.65 9.16
CA GLU A 126 -16.42 6.82 10.51
C GLU A 126 -15.02 6.21 10.66
N LEU A 127 -14.79 5.00 10.14
CA LEU A 127 -13.47 4.36 10.10
C LEU A 127 -12.43 5.29 9.48
N LEU A 128 -12.75 5.92 8.34
CA LEU A 128 -11.83 6.83 7.65
C LEU A 128 -11.58 8.11 8.43
N LYS A 129 -12.58 8.67 9.13
CA LYS A 129 -12.39 9.82 10.04
C LYS A 129 -11.43 9.49 11.18
N TRP A 130 -11.53 8.30 11.75
CA TRP A 130 -10.62 7.85 12.79
C TRP A 130 -9.19 7.67 12.24
N ALA A 131 -9.04 7.08 11.05
CA ALA A 131 -7.74 6.87 10.43
C ALA A 131 -7.03 8.18 10.09
N ASP A 132 -7.77 9.23 9.76
CA ASP A 132 -7.23 10.57 9.48
C ASP A 132 -6.43 11.14 10.66
N ILE A 133 -6.73 10.77 11.90
CA ILE A 133 -5.98 11.20 13.10
C ILE A 133 -4.51 10.76 13.02
N GLU A 134 -4.26 9.51 12.65
CA GLU A 134 -2.91 8.99 12.49
C GLU A 134 -2.22 9.64 11.28
N GLU A 135 -2.92 9.76 10.16
CA GLU A 135 -2.37 10.29 8.91
C GLU A 135 -1.96 11.76 9.04
N GLN A 136 -2.71 12.58 9.76
CA GLN A 136 -2.38 13.99 10.04
C GLN A 136 -1.11 14.16 10.86
N VAL A 137 -0.82 13.26 11.79
CA VAL A 137 0.40 13.29 12.60
C VAL A 137 1.60 12.80 11.78
N THR A 138 1.42 11.74 11.01
CA THR A 138 2.50 11.08 10.27
C THR A 138 2.85 11.83 8.98
N HIS A 139 1.86 12.44 8.31
CA HIS A 139 2.01 13.14 7.03
C HIS A 139 1.55 14.61 7.12
N ARG A 140 2.39 15.55 6.65
CA ARG A 140 2.07 16.98 6.65
C ARG A 140 0.89 17.37 5.73
N SER A 141 0.54 16.52 4.80
CA SER A 141 -0.55 16.74 3.82
C SER A 141 -1.17 15.38 3.48
N PRO A 142 -2.03 14.86 4.37
CA PRO A 142 -2.67 13.58 4.16
C PRO A 142 -3.55 13.60 2.92
N SER A 143 -3.52 12.52 2.13
CA SER A 143 -4.37 12.36 0.96
C SER A 143 -5.64 11.55 1.27
N GLY A 144 -5.68 10.86 2.41
CA GLY A 144 -6.72 9.89 2.76
C GLY A 144 -6.69 8.62 1.90
N LEU A 145 -5.82 8.56 0.89
CA LEU A 145 -5.78 7.42 -0.04
C LEU A 145 -5.29 6.14 0.65
N ASP A 146 -4.28 6.24 1.51
CA ASP A 146 -3.69 5.08 2.16
C ASP A 146 -4.71 4.41 3.09
N ALA A 147 -5.42 5.17 3.93
CA ALA A 147 -6.49 4.66 4.78
C ALA A 147 -7.67 4.11 3.97
N ALA A 148 -8.08 4.82 2.91
CA ALA A 148 -9.14 4.36 2.01
C ALA A 148 -8.78 3.03 1.36
N MET A 149 -7.53 2.85 0.94
CA MET A 149 -7.08 1.64 0.25
C MET A 149 -6.83 0.48 1.19
N THR A 150 -6.24 0.69 2.37
CA THR A 150 -5.97 -0.39 3.34
C THR A 150 -7.25 -0.90 4.03
N SER A 151 -8.39 -0.30 3.75
CA SER A 151 -9.72 -0.70 4.21
C SER A 151 -10.69 -1.06 3.08
N ALA A 152 -10.25 -0.99 1.81
CA ALA A 152 -11.06 -1.28 0.64
C ALA A 152 -11.06 -2.77 0.29
N ASP A 153 -12.12 -3.23 -0.32
CA ASP A 153 -12.29 -4.57 -0.89
C ASP A 153 -12.20 -4.57 -2.44
N ARG A 154 -12.03 -3.40 -3.04
CA ARG A 154 -11.99 -3.20 -4.49
C ARG A 154 -10.91 -2.19 -4.88
N PRO A 155 -10.34 -2.28 -6.11
CA PRO A 155 -9.45 -1.25 -6.64
C PRO A 155 -10.17 0.09 -6.72
N LEU A 156 -9.40 1.18 -6.52
CA LEU A 156 -9.93 2.54 -6.64
C LEU A 156 -9.24 3.27 -7.80
N TRP A 157 -10.07 3.89 -8.64
CA TRP A 157 -9.67 4.97 -9.53
C TRP A 157 -9.60 6.27 -8.74
N PHE A 158 -8.47 6.94 -8.82
CA PHE A 158 -8.23 8.14 -8.04
C PHE A 158 -7.70 9.27 -8.93
N VAL A 159 -8.30 10.45 -8.77
CA VAL A 159 -7.81 11.71 -9.31
C VAL A 159 -7.66 12.68 -8.16
N ARG A 160 -6.54 13.39 -8.09
CA ARG A 160 -6.26 14.32 -6.98
C ARG A 160 -7.38 15.33 -6.81
N GLY A 161 -7.87 15.50 -5.58
CA GLY A 161 -8.97 16.43 -5.24
C GLY A 161 -10.36 15.86 -5.51
N GLN A 162 -10.47 14.61 -5.93
CA GLN A 162 -11.75 13.91 -6.12
C GLN A 162 -11.83 12.70 -5.19
N ALA A 163 -13.06 12.27 -4.89
CA ALA A 163 -13.27 11.01 -4.16
C ALA A 163 -12.85 9.82 -5.03
N GLY A 164 -12.16 8.84 -4.43
CA GLY A 164 -11.80 7.60 -5.11
C GLY A 164 -13.05 6.81 -5.53
N VAL A 165 -13.09 6.35 -6.77
CA VAL A 165 -14.20 5.59 -7.35
C VAL A 165 -13.81 4.12 -7.49
N PRO A 166 -14.57 3.17 -6.93
CA PRO A 166 -14.31 1.74 -7.14
C PRO A 166 -14.38 1.38 -8.62
N ILE A 167 -13.46 0.53 -9.07
CA ILE A 167 -13.44 0.00 -10.44
C ILE A 167 -13.53 -1.52 -10.44
N ASP A 168 -13.95 -2.05 -11.56
CA ASP A 168 -14.04 -3.50 -11.74
C ASP A 168 -12.66 -4.12 -11.94
N LEU A 169 -12.51 -5.31 -11.39
CA LEU A 169 -11.33 -6.15 -11.54
C LEU A 169 -11.78 -7.55 -11.91
N ASP A 170 -11.46 -7.98 -13.10
CA ASP A 170 -11.66 -9.34 -13.58
C ASP A 170 -10.47 -9.72 -14.47
N LEU A 171 -9.37 -10.08 -13.85
CA LEU A 171 -8.12 -10.40 -14.55
C LEU A 171 -7.58 -11.77 -14.11
N ASP A 172 -7.42 -12.67 -15.07
CA ASP A 172 -6.75 -13.97 -14.88
C ASP A 172 -5.23 -13.79 -14.88
N ALA A 173 -4.72 -13.23 -13.80
CA ALA A 173 -3.29 -13.01 -13.59
C ALA A 173 -2.98 -12.91 -12.09
N VAL A 174 -1.69 -12.99 -11.76
CA VAL A 174 -1.19 -12.89 -10.38
C VAL A 174 -0.11 -11.82 -10.32
N LEU A 175 -0.21 -10.91 -9.36
CA LEU A 175 0.90 -10.02 -9.04
C LEU A 175 1.93 -10.74 -8.17
N VAL A 176 3.18 -10.61 -8.54
CA VAL A 176 4.34 -10.94 -7.70
C VAL A 176 4.90 -9.61 -7.22
N ILE A 177 4.59 -9.25 -5.98
CA ILE A 177 5.13 -8.05 -5.33
C ILE A 177 6.47 -8.44 -4.71
N ALA A 178 7.49 -7.60 -4.84
CA ALA A 178 8.81 -7.86 -4.29
C ALA A 178 9.41 -6.62 -3.61
N ASP A 179 10.01 -6.82 -2.43
CA ASP A 179 10.80 -5.79 -1.73
C ASP A 179 12.24 -5.83 -2.23
N SER A 180 12.72 -4.71 -2.75
CA SER A 180 14.09 -4.56 -3.24
C SER A 180 15.16 -4.64 -2.13
N GLY A 181 14.77 -4.55 -0.85
CA GLY A 181 15.68 -4.41 0.28
C GLY A 181 16.21 -2.98 0.49
N VAL A 182 16.02 -2.09 -0.48
CA VAL A 182 16.43 -0.68 -0.40
C VAL A 182 15.27 0.14 0.17
N HIS A 183 15.53 1.04 1.11
CA HIS A 183 14.50 1.96 1.63
C HIS A 183 14.02 2.90 0.53
N GLY A 184 12.72 3.02 0.38
CA GLY A 184 12.13 3.97 -0.57
C GLY A 184 12.40 5.42 -0.15
N ALA A 185 12.89 6.23 -1.09
CA ALA A 185 13.25 7.63 -0.86
C ALA A 185 12.22 8.57 -1.51
N THR A 186 10.98 8.57 -1.00
CA THR A 186 9.86 9.31 -1.60
C THR A 186 10.13 10.82 -1.72
N LYS A 187 10.79 11.43 -0.73
CA LYS A 187 11.11 12.87 -0.76
C LYS A 187 12.10 13.19 -1.89
N GLU A 188 13.13 12.37 -2.02
CA GLU A 188 14.16 12.47 -3.06
C GLU A 188 13.56 12.19 -4.45
N ALA A 189 12.65 11.24 -4.56
CA ALA A 189 11.93 10.96 -5.81
C ALA A 189 11.03 12.14 -6.24
N ILE A 190 10.30 12.75 -5.31
CA ILE A 190 9.52 13.97 -5.60
C ILE A 190 10.44 15.12 -6.04
N ALA A 191 11.60 15.27 -5.40
CA ALA A 191 12.59 16.28 -5.79
C ALA A 191 13.15 16.00 -7.19
N ALA A 192 13.41 14.73 -7.52
CA ALA A 192 13.89 14.31 -8.84
C ALA A 192 12.87 14.65 -9.94
N VAL A 193 11.58 14.33 -9.76
CA VAL A 193 10.54 14.70 -10.73
C VAL A 193 10.50 16.22 -10.96
N LYS A 194 10.59 17.03 -9.90
CA LYS A 194 10.64 18.49 -10.01
C LYS A 194 11.89 18.96 -10.76
N GLN A 195 13.02 18.30 -10.55
CA GLN A 195 14.26 18.59 -11.25
C GLN A 195 14.15 18.26 -12.74
N GLU A 196 13.61 17.09 -13.11
CA GLU A 196 13.37 16.71 -14.52
C GLU A 196 12.40 17.69 -15.21
N LEU A 197 11.34 18.13 -14.53
CA LEU A 197 10.43 19.18 -15.04
C LEU A 197 11.12 20.54 -15.28
N THR A 198 12.21 20.81 -14.57
CA THR A 198 12.99 22.05 -14.73
C THR A 198 14.04 21.89 -15.84
N LEU A 199 14.77 20.78 -15.86
CA LEU A 199 15.87 20.55 -16.80
C LEU A 199 15.41 20.05 -18.16
N HIS A 200 14.39 19.19 -18.18
CA HIS A 200 13.86 18.53 -19.38
C HIS A 200 12.32 18.65 -19.46
N PRO A 201 11.76 19.91 -19.51
CA PRO A 201 10.33 20.15 -19.30
C PRO A 201 9.42 19.44 -20.30
N THR A 202 9.83 19.31 -21.55
CA THR A 202 9.03 18.64 -22.59
C THR A 202 8.92 17.14 -22.27
N THR A 203 10.06 16.47 -22.18
CA THR A 203 10.13 15.02 -21.93
C THR A 203 9.46 14.62 -20.61
N ALA A 204 9.69 15.41 -19.52
CA ALA A 204 9.09 15.12 -18.22
C ALA A 204 7.56 15.32 -18.24
N LYS A 205 7.05 16.35 -18.94
CA LYS A 205 5.59 16.56 -19.09
C LYS A 205 4.95 15.47 -19.93
N GLU A 206 5.58 15.07 -21.03
CA GLU A 206 5.13 13.96 -21.87
C GLU A 206 5.06 12.66 -21.04
N ALA A 207 6.10 12.32 -20.28
CA ALA A 207 6.09 11.15 -19.42
C ALA A 207 4.93 11.17 -18.38
N LEU A 208 4.64 12.33 -17.79
CA LEU A 208 3.51 12.47 -16.86
C LEU A 208 2.15 12.29 -17.55
N VAL A 209 1.98 12.84 -18.75
CA VAL A 209 0.73 12.69 -19.53
C VAL A 209 0.56 11.24 -19.98
N ASP A 210 1.63 10.62 -20.48
CA ASP A 210 1.62 9.20 -20.88
C ASP A 210 1.23 8.29 -19.72
N LEU A 211 1.75 8.52 -18.50
CA LEU A 211 1.35 7.76 -17.31
C LEU A 211 -0.16 7.87 -17.05
N GLY A 212 -0.76 9.04 -17.29
CA GLY A 212 -2.21 9.23 -17.20
C GLY A 212 -2.98 8.41 -18.24
N GLN A 213 -2.53 8.43 -19.50
CA GLN A 213 -3.14 7.63 -20.58
C GLN A 213 -2.99 6.13 -20.33
N LEU A 214 -1.83 5.69 -19.80
CA LEU A 214 -1.59 4.31 -19.42
C LEU A 214 -2.50 3.88 -18.25
N ALA A 215 -2.86 4.80 -17.33
CA ALA A 215 -3.83 4.51 -16.28
C ALA A 215 -5.24 4.25 -16.85
N GLU A 216 -5.69 5.01 -17.85
CA GLU A 216 -6.96 4.75 -18.54
C GLU A 216 -6.96 3.38 -19.25
N GLN A 217 -5.87 3.04 -19.95
CA GLN A 217 -5.73 1.73 -20.59
C GLN A 217 -5.72 0.60 -19.54
N THR A 218 -5.04 0.80 -18.43
CA THR A 218 -5.01 -0.16 -17.31
C THR A 218 -6.40 -0.45 -16.78
N LYS A 219 -7.21 0.59 -16.55
CA LYS A 219 -8.61 0.45 -16.11
C LYS A 219 -9.42 -0.43 -17.06
N HIS A 220 -9.26 -0.23 -18.37
CA HIS A 220 -9.93 -1.04 -19.38
C HIS A 220 -9.47 -2.50 -19.34
N PHE A 221 -8.16 -2.76 -19.30
CA PHE A 221 -7.63 -4.12 -19.35
C PHE A 221 -7.89 -4.92 -18.07
N LEU A 222 -7.96 -4.26 -16.91
CA LEU A 222 -8.39 -4.90 -15.66
C LEU A 222 -9.84 -5.39 -15.71
N ALA A 223 -10.73 -4.65 -16.37
CA ALA A 223 -12.14 -4.98 -16.48
C ALA A 223 -12.45 -5.98 -17.62
N THR A 224 -11.54 -6.15 -18.59
CA THR A 224 -11.78 -6.94 -19.82
C THR A 224 -10.87 -8.17 -19.94
N ASN A 225 -10.22 -8.57 -18.85
CA ASN A 225 -9.35 -9.75 -18.78
C ASN A 225 -8.27 -9.81 -19.89
N GLN A 226 -7.44 -8.77 -19.99
CA GLN A 226 -6.40 -8.68 -21.01
C GLN A 226 -4.98 -8.62 -20.38
N PRO A 227 -4.48 -9.70 -19.76
CA PRO A 227 -3.23 -9.66 -18.99
C PRO A 227 -2.00 -9.33 -19.84
N ASN A 228 -1.91 -9.80 -21.09
CA ASN A 228 -0.78 -9.50 -21.98
C ASN A 228 -0.73 -8.01 -22.37
N ALA A 229 -1.88 -7.42 -22.69
CA ALA A 229 -1.96 -6.01 -23.03
C ALA A 229 -1.65 -5.14 -21.79
N LEU A 230 -2.13 -5.54 -20.63
CA LEU A 230 -1.80 -4.90 -19.36
C LEU A 230 -0.30 -4.97 -19.07
N GLY A 231 0.34 -6.12 -19.29
CA GLY A 231 1.79 -6.26 -19.12
C GLY A 231 2.59 -5.26 -19.95
N ALA A 232 2.22 -5.08 -21.21
CA ALA A 232 2.86 -4.09 -22.10
C ALA A 232 2.66 -2.64 -21.61
N VAL A 233 1.50 -2.34 -21.01
CA VAL A 233 1.24 -1.02 -20.39
C VAL A 233 2.13 -0.80 -19.16
N LEU A 234 2.29 -1.81 -18.30
CA LEU A 234 3.18 -1.73 -17.14
C LEU A 234 4.63 -1.48 -17.51
N ASP A 235 5.13 -2.14 -18.56
CA ASP A 235 6.49 -1.90 -19.07
C ASP A 235 6.67 -0.46 -19.58
N LYS A 236 5.69 0.07 -20.32
CA LYS A 236 5.71 1.48 -20.75
C LYS A 236 5.67 2.44 -19.56
N ALA A 237 4.88 2.13 -18.54
CA ALA A 237 4.83 2.93 -17.32
C ALA A 237 6.18 2.95 -16.60
N GLN A 238 6.90 1.80 -16.55
CA GLN A 238 8.27 1.74 -16.00
C GLN A 238 9.25 2.63 -16.76
N ILE A 239 9.17 2.66 -18.10
CA ILE A 239 10.00 3.55 -18.92
C ILE A 239 9.75 5.02 -18.58
N ASN A 240 8.49 5.44 -18.47
CA ASN A 240 8.14 6.81 -18.09
C ASN A 240 8.60 7.16 -16.67
N LEU A 241 8.47 6.23 -15.71
CA LEU A 241 8.99 6.42 -14.36
C LEU A 241 10.52 6.53 -14.32
N ALA A 242 11.23 5.73 -15.12
CA ALA A 242 12.68 5.86 -15.26
C ALA A 242 13.07 7.21 -15.87
N THR A 243 12.33 7.69 -16.88
CA THR A 243 12.50 9.04 -17.47
C THR A 243 12.32 10.16 -16.44
N LEU A 244 11.41 9.98 -15.48
CA LEU A 244 11.21 10.90 -14.35
C LEU A 244 12.27 10.76 -13.25
N ASN A 245 13.28 9.90 -13.44
CA ASN A 245 14.40 9.67 -12.52
C ASN A 245 13.95 9.17 -11.12
N VAL A 246 12.91 8.35 -11.07
CA VAL A 246 12.37 7.77 -9.83
C VAL A 246 12.67 6.28 -9.67
N SER A 247 13.34 5.64 -10.62
CA SER A 247 13.88 4.30 -10.47
C SER A 247 15.28 4.33 -9.82
N ASP A 248 15.84 3.16 -9.57
CA ASP A 248 17.22 2.98 -9.10
C ASP A 248 17.82 1.67 -9.67
N PRO A 249 19.17 1.50 -9.64
CA PRO A 249 19.83 0.33 -10.22
C PRO A 249 19.36 -1.03 -9.64
N THR A 250 18.94 -1.08 -8.36
CA THR A 250 18.46 -2.32 -7.75
C THR A 250 17.09 -2.68 -8.28
N LEU A 251 16.17 -1.70 -8.34
CA LEU A 251 14.85 -1.88 -8.95
C LEU A 251 14.96 -2.29 -10.42
N ASP A 252 15.79 -1.58 -11.19
CA ASP A 252 15.98 -1.85 -12.62
C ASP A 252 16.49 -3.27 -12.87
N ARG A 253 17.47 -3.73 -12.08
CA ARG A 253 18.00 -5.10 -12.14
C ARG A 253 16.95 -6.15 -11.80
N LEU A 254 16.16 -5.94 -10.74
CA LEU A 254 15.12 -6.89 -10.32
C LEU A 254 13.95 -6.92 -11.31
N ILE A 255 13.54 -5.78 -11.87
CA ILE A 255 12.52 -5.69 -12.92
C ILE A 255 13.00 -6.41 -14.18
N ALA A 256 14.26 -6.20 -14.60
CA ALA A 256 14.85 -6.92 -15.73
C ALA A 256 14.91 -8.43 -15.48
N THR A 257 15.21 -8.85 -14.23
CA THR A 257 15.17 -10.27 -13.85
C THR A 257 13.77 -10.84 -14.00
N ALA A 258 12.72 -10.15 -13.51
CA ALA A 258 11.34 -10.60 -13.68
C ALA A 258 10.97 -10.77 -15.15
N LYS A 259 11.35 -9.81 -16.01
CA LYS A 259 11.11 -9.88 -17.46
C LYS A 259 11.85 -11.05 -18.11
N ALA A 260 13.10 -11.29 -17.75
CA ALA A 260 13.90 -12.41 -18.28
C ALA A 260 13.32 -13.80 -17.89
N HIS A 261 12.55 -13.86 -16.78
CA HIS A 261 11.87 -15.08 -16.31
C HIS A 261 10.38 -15.14 -16.72
N GLY A 262 9.97 -14.34 -17.71
CA GLY A 262 8.67 -14.45 -18.36
C GLY A 262 7.54 -13.63 -17.74
N ALA A 263 7.84 -12.64 -16.90
CA ALA A 263 6.80 -11.70 -16.46
C ALA A 263 6.16 -10.99 -17.66
N LEU A 264 4.84 -10.90 -17.69
CA LEU A 264 4.07 -10.22 -18.73
C LEU A 264 4.42 -8.72 -18.77
N GLY A 265 4.64 -8.12 -17.60
CA GLY A 265 5.10 -6.76 -17.41
C GLY A 265 5.59 -6.56 -15.98
N ALA A 266 6.40 -5.53 -15.73
CA ALA A 266 6.88 -5.23 -14.40
C ALA A 266 7.19 -3.74 -14.23
N LYS A 267 6.97 -3.18 -13.03
CA LYS A 267 7.27 -1.79 -12.70
C LYS A 267 7.42 -1.55 -11.20
N LEU A 268 8.13 -0.52 -10.86
CA LEU A 268 8.16 -0.02 -9.48
C LEU A 268 6.76 0.42 -8.99
N THR A 269 6.58 0.49 -7.68
CA THR A 269 5.36 1.02 -7.06
C THR A 269 5.68 2.01 -5.95
N GLY A 270 4.80 2.96 -5.72
CA GLY A 270 4.96 4.00 -4.69
C GLY A 270 5.95 5.08 -5.08
N GLY A 271 6.78 5.53 -4.13
CA GLY A 271 7.69 6.66 -4.34
C GLY A 271 8.86 6.36 -5.28
N GLY A 272 9.29 5.10 -5.38
CA GLY A 272 10.51 4.75 -6.11
C GLY A 272 11.80 5.03 -5.33
N ARG A 273 12.94 4.94 -6.03
CA ARG A 273 14.29 5.04 -5.44
C ARG A 273 14.48 4.05 -4.31
N GLY A 274 14.11 2.79 -4.54
CA GLY A 274 13.97 1.70 -3.58
C GLY A 274 12.51 1.33 -3.30
N GLY A 275 12.28 0.59 -2.21
CA GLY A 275 10.97 0.08 -1.84
C GLY A 275 10.56 -1.15 -2.64
N CYS A 276 9.27 -1.25 -2.92
CA CYS A 276 8.71 -2.39 -3.64
C CYS A 276 8.54 -2.12 -5.14
N PHE A 277 8.48 -3.20 -5.89
CA PHE A 277 8.02 -3.26 -7.26
C PHE A 277 7.10 -4.46 -7.42
N PHE A 278 6.46 -4.61 -8.58
CA PHE A 278 5.69 -5.81 -8.88
C PHE A 278 5.88 -6.25 -10.33
N ALA A 279 5.68 -7.54 -10.52
CA ALA A 279 5.65 -8.18 -11.83
C ALA A 279 4.30 -8.88 -12.04
N LEU A 280 3.79 -8.90 -13.26
CA LEU A 280 2.55 -9.57 -13.63
C LEU A 280 2.88 -10.96 -14.18
N ALA A 281 2.35 -12.00 -13.54
CA ALA A 281 2.43 -13.39 -13.96
C ALA A 281 1.11 -13.82 -14.61
N ALA A 282 1.17 -14.70 -15.62
CA ALA A 282 -0.02 -15.22 -16.29
C ALA A 282 -0.87 -16.13 -15.39
N ASP A 283 -0.22 -16.84 -14.46
CA ASP A 283 -0.86 -17.78 -13.55
C ASP A 283 -0.05 -17.96 -12.26
N LEU A 284 -0.59 -18.76 -11.34
CA LEU A 284 0.04 -19.00 -10.04
C LEU A 284 1.36 -19.78 -10.15
N SER A 285 1.51 -20.68 -11.13
CA SER A 285 2.73 -21.45 -11.36
C SER A 285 3.87 -20.53 -11.77
N GLN A 286 3.60 -19.64 -12.75
CA GLN A 286 4.55 -18.62 -13.17
C GLN A 286 4.86 -17.63 -12.04
N ALA A 287 3.87 -17.26 -11.24
CA ALA A 287 4.08 -16.37 -10.10
C ALA A 287 5.05 -16.96 -9.08
N HIS A 288 4.96 -18.24 -8.76
CA HIS A 288 5.92 -18.92 -7.89
C HIS A 288 7.32 -18.97 -8.49
N HIS A 289 7.43 -19.27 -9.80
CA HIS A 289 8.72 -19.23 -10.51
C HIS A 289 9.36 -17.84 -10.46
N LEU A 290 8.59 -16.80 -10.74
CA LEU A 290 9.07 -15.40 -10.64
C LEU A 290 9.50 -15.04 -9.22
N ALA A 291 8.71 -15.40 -8.21
CA ALA A 291 9.04 -15.13 -6.81
C ALA A 291 10.38 -15.76 -6.40
N GLN A 292 10.63 -17.01 -6.80
CA GLN A 292 11.89 -17.69 -6.54
C GLN A 292 13.07 -17.04 -7.28
N ALA A 293 12.91 -16.69 -8.55
CA ALA A 293 13.92 -16.02 -9.33
C ALA A 293 14.30 -14.66 -8.73
N LEU A 294 13.30 -13.88 -8.28
CA LEU A 294 13.52 -12.58 -7.65
C LEU A 294 14.22 -12.70 -6.31
N GLN A 295 13.86 -13.68 -5.47
CA GLN A 295 14.55 -13.95 -4.21
C GLN A 295 16.03 -14.35 -4.46
N THR A 296 16.28 -15.20 -5.45
CA THR A 296 17.64 -15.58 -5.85
C THR A 296 18.43 -14.37 -6.36
N ALA A 297 17.77 -13.42 -7.01
CA ALA A 297 18.37 -12.18 -7.48
C ALA A 297 18.55 -11.11 -6.38
N GLY A 298 18.12 -11.39 -5.14
CA GLY A 298 18.35 -10.53 -3.97
C GLY A 298 17.14 -9.70 -3.52
N ALA A 299 15.92 -10.00 -3.99
CA ALA A 299 14.71 -9.46 -3.37
C ALA A 299 14.58 -10.03 -1.94
N THR A 300 14.36 -9.15 -0.96
CA THR A 300 14.35 -9.55 0.46
C THR A 300 13.09 -10.30 0.85
N GLN A 301 11.98 -10.01 0.18
CA GLN A 301 10.70 -10.67 0.39
C GLN A 301 9.84 -10.59 -0.87
N THR A 302 8.99 -11.60 -1.07
CA THR A 302 7.99 -11.63 -2.16
C THR A 302 6.62 -12.00 -1.62
N TRP A 303 5.56 -11.49 -2.28
CA TRP A 303 4.17 -11.81 -1.99
C TRP A 303 3.43 -12.05 -3.30
N LEU A 304 2.40 -12.90 -3.25
CA LEU A 304 1.55 -13.20 -4.39
C LEU A 304 0.15 -12.66 -4.13
N GLN A 305 -0.41 -11.94 -5.10
CA GLN A 305 -1.77 -11.42 -5.06
C GLN A 305 -2.50 -11.77 -6.36
N PRO A 306 -3.42 -12.74 -6.34
CA PRO A 306 -4.31 -13.00 -7.48
C PRO A 306 -5.19 -11.77 -7.78
N LEU A 307 -5.43 -11.50 -9.07
CA LEU A 307 -6.18 -10.33 -9.55
C LEU A 307 -7.62 -10.70 -9.97
N LYS A 308 -8.26 -11.59 -9.20
CA LYS A 308 -9.71 -11.83 -9.31
C LYS A 308 -10.47 -11.10 -8.21
N ALA A 309 -11.68 -10.65 -8.50
CA ALA A 309 -12.51 -9.96 -7.52
C ALA A 309 -12.72 -10.79 -6.24
N SER A 310 -12.91 -12.12 -6.37
CA SER A 310 -13.04 -13.04 -5.23
C SER A 310 -11.78 -13.15 -4.36
N ALA A 311 -10.61 -12.79 -4.86
CA ALA A 311 -9.34 -12.83 -4.12
C ALA A 311 -9.04 -11.52 -3.37
N LEU A 312 -9.81 -10.46 -3.59
CA LEU A 312 -9.69 -9.17 -2.91
C LEU A 312 -10.70 -9.00 -1.76
N SER A 313 -11.74 -9.83 -1.72
CA SER A 313 -12.70 -9.86 -0.62
C SER A 313 -12.02 -10.32 0.66
N THR A 314 -12.26 -9.60 1.75
CA THR A 314 -11.73 -9.91 3.10
C THR A 314 -12.78 -10.53 4.00
N ASP A 315 -13.83 -11.14 3.40
CA ASP A 315 -14.87 -11.85 4.16
C ASP A 315 -14.32 -13.03 4.97
#